data_1bd6f186b8577000b71c220d9b10c83a
#
_entry.id   1bd6f186b8577000b71c220d9b10c83a
#
_cell.length_a   1.000
_cell.length_b   1.000
_cell.length_c   1.000
_cell.angle_alpha   90.00
_cell.angle_beta   90.00
_cell.angle_gamma   90.00
#
_symmetry.space_group_name_H-M   'P 1'
#
loop_
_entity.id
_entity.type
_entity.pdbx_description
1 polymer ?
#
loop_
_entity_poly.entity_id
_entity_poly.type
_entity_poly.pdbx_seq_one_letter_code
_entity_poly.pdbx_strand_id
1 'polypeptide(L)'
;MDETGLKFSEEHIWVLEMGPTVRIGVSDYGQEQLGEILSAALCEVGKFLEPGDTFSELESQKTVIELPSPVTGTVRAVNDTIRDDPSLINVDPYGKGWIVEVEIEEPEEIERLMTGEDYETFVEE
;
A
#
# COMPACT_ATOMS: atom_id res chain seq x y z
N MET A 1 -8.62 -1.12 -14.66
CA MET A 1 -7.66 -1.95 -13.92
C MET A 1 -8.37 -3.09 -13.23
N ASP A 2 -7.90 -4.28 -13.43
CA ASP A 2 -8.48 -5.45 -12.80
C ASP A 2 -7.98 -5.55 -11.37
N GLU A 3 -8.88 -5.42 -10.42
CA GLU A 3 -8.56 -5.48 -9.00
C GLU A 3 -8.80 -6.87 -8.42
N THR A 4 -9.05 -7.84 -9.28
CA THR A 4 -9.26 -9.22 -8.85
C THR A 4 -7.99 -9.73 -8.14
N GLY A 5 -8.18 -10.29 -6.96
CA GLY A 5 -7.05 -10.80 -6.17
C GLY A 5 -6.43 -9.80 -5.23
N LEU A 6 -6.78 -8.51 -5.36
CA LEU A 6 -6.31 -7.52 -4.41
C LEU A 6 -7.22 -7.45 -3.20
N LYS A 7 -6.64 -7.15 -2.06
CA LYS A 7 -7.38 -6.86 -0.84
C LYS A 7 -7.08 -5.43 -0.43
N PHE A 8 -7.97 -4.83 0.35
CA PHE A 8 -7.88 -3.41 0.69
C PHE A 8 -8.16 -3.16 2.15
N SER A 9 -7.43 -2.23 2.74
CA SER A 9 -7.69 -1.76 4.10
C SER A 9 -8.58 -0.52 4.04
N GLU A 10 -9.12 -0.14 5.20
CA GLU A 10 -9.93 1.07 5.30
C GLU A 10 -9.11 2.33 5.11
N GLU A 11 -7.79 2.23 5.24
CA GLU A 11 -6.88 3.36 5.01
C GLU A 11 -6.41 3.44 3.55
N HIS A 12 -7.07 2.70 2.64
CA HIS A 12 -6.81 2.75 1.21
C HIS A 12 -5.46 2.15 0.82
N ILE A 13 -5.06 1.11 1.56
CA ILE A 13 -3.85 0.34 1.25
C ILE A 13 -4.28 -0.95 0.55
N TRP A 14 -3.67 -1.24 -0.60
CA TRP A 14 -3.94 -2.51 -1.27
C TRP A 14 -2.87 -3.52 -0.92
N VAL A 15 -3.26 -4.80 -0.95
CA VAL A 15 -2.37 -5.92 -0.63
C VAL A 15 -2.53 -6.97 -1.73
N LEU A 16 -1.42 -7.38 -2.32
CA LEU A 16 -1.39 -8.44 -3.32
C LEU A 16 -0.57 -9.60 -2.77
N GLU A 17 -1.20 -10.77 -2.65
CA GLU A 17 -0.49 -11.96 -2.18
C GLU A 17 0.38 -12.55 -3.29
N MET A 18 1.64 -12.85 -2.94
CA MET A 18 2.62 -13.42 -3.85
C MET A 18 3.31 -14.63 -3.20
N GLY A 19 2.52 -15.49 -2.53
CA GLY A 19 3.05 -16.59 -1.76
C GLY A 19 3.25 -16.16 -0.31
N PRO A 20 4.44 -16.40 0.28
CA PRO A 20 4.67 -15.98 1.68
C PRO A 20 4.88 -14.48 1.84
N THR A 21 5.09 -13.75 0.73
CA THR A 21 5.21 -12.31 0.78
C THR A 21 3.99 -11.67 0.15
N VAL A 22 3.74 -10.43 0.54
CA VAL A 22 2.69 -9.60 -0.06
C VAL A 22 3.31 -8.31 -0.53
N ARG A 23 2.75 -7.74 -1.60
CA ARG A 23 3.13 -6.43 -2.10
C ARG A 23 2.07 -5.45 -1.66
N ILE A 24 2.47 -4.27 -1.21
CA ILE A 24 1.57 -3.29 -0.61
C ILE A 24 1.77 -1.93 -1.28
N GLY A 25 0.66 -1.21 -1.47
CA GLY A 25 0.72 0.15 -2.00
C GLY A 25 -0.56 0.89 -1.70
N VAL A 26 -0.70 2.08 -2.29
CA VAL A 26 -1.87 2.93 -2.12
C VAL A 26 -2.85 2.66 -3.25
N SER A 27 -4.15 2.57 -2.93
CA SER A 27 -5.17 2.30 -3.93
C SER A 27 -5.33 3.49 -4.88
N ASP A 28 -5.99 3.23 -6.02
CA ASP A 28 -6.28 4.30 -6.97
C ASP A 28 -7.13 5.39 -6.32
N TYR A 29 -8.14 5.00 -5.55
CA TYR A 29 -8.95 5.96 -4.82
C TYR A 29 -8.09 6.79 -3.85
N GLY A 30 -7.17 6.12 -3.13
CA GLY A 30 -6.32 6.80 -2.16
C GLY A 30 -5.43 7.83 -2.82
N GLN A 31 -4.80 7.49 -3.96
CA GLN A 31 -3.93 8.43 -4.62
C GLN A 31 -4.71 9.63 -5.19
N GLU A 32 -5.95 9.41 -5.63
CA GLU A 32 -6.77 10.51 -6.10
C GLU A 32 -7.09 11.50 -4.97
N GLN A 33 -7.35 10.98 -3.78
CA GLN A 33 -7.63 11.83 -2.62
C GLN A 33 -6.41 12.63 -2.21
N LEU A 34 -5.21 12.07 -2.38
CA LEU A 34 -3.98 12.74 -2.01
C LEU A 34 -3.53 13.77 -3.04
N GLY A 35 -3.87 13.54 -4.31
CA GLY A 35 -3.38 14.37 -5.40
C GLY A 35 -1.98 13.97 -5.79
N GLU A 36 -1.27 14.85 -6.49
CA GLU A 36 0.05 14.55 -6.99
C GLU A 36 1.03 14.24 -5.86
N ILE A 37 1.68 13.08 -5.93
CA ILE A 37 2.65 12.67 -4.92
C ILE A 37 4.00 13.28 -5.29
N LEU A 38 4.56 14.04 -4.34
CA LEU A 38 5.80 14.78 -4.55
C LEU A 38 7.02 14.05 -4.01
N SER A 39 6.85 13.28 -2.93
CA SER A 39 7.96 12.49 -2.40
C SER A 39 7.40 11.28 -1.66
N ALA A 40 8.22 10.23 -1.57
CA ALA A 40 7.90 9.00 -0.86
C ALA A 40 9.09 8.61 -0.01
N ALA A 41 8.88 8.56 1.30
CA ALA A 41 9.89 8.05 2.24
C ALA A 41 9.52 6.60 2.54
N LEU A 42 10.50 5.70 2.41
CA LEU A 42 10.28 4.27 2.56
C LEU A 42 10.96 3.77 3.81
N CYS A 43 10.35 2.78 4.47
CA CYS A 43 11.01 2.13 5.59
C CYS A 43 12.16 1.26 5.08
N GLU A 44 12.96 0.75 5.99
CA GLU A 44 14.13 -0.05 5.62
C GLU A 44 13.77 -1.51 5.46
N VAL A 45 14.46 -2.18 4.53
CA VAL A 45 14.39 -3.63 4.42
C VAL A 45 14.85 -4.22 5.76
N GLY A 46 14.11 -5.21 6.24
CA GLY A 46 14.39 -5.83 7.53
C GLY A 46 13.53 -5.32 8.67
N LYS A 47 12.82 -4.21 8.46
CA LYS A 47 11.95 -3.67 9.51
C LYS A 47 10.79 -4.62 9.76
N PHE A 48 10.48 -4.85 11.05
CA PHE A 48 9.31 -5.62 11.44
C PHE A 48 8.13 -4.68 11.61
N LEU A 49 7.00 -5.05 11.00
CA LEU A 49 5.77 -4.25 11.04
C LEU A 49 4.67 -5.00 11.74
N GLU A 50 3.87 -4.28 12.52
CA GLU A 50 2.59 -4.76 13.04
C GLU A 50 1.50 -3.87 12.46
N PRO A 51 0.23 -4.32 12.48
CA PRO A 51 -0.85 -3.49 11.93
C PRO A 51 -0.86 -2.12 12.60
N GLY A 52 -0.90 -1.09 11.77
CA GLY A 52 -0.86 0.30 12.23
C GLY A 52 0.53 0.92 12.18
N ASP A 53 1.58 0.14 12.10
CA ASP A 53 2.94 0.69 11.99
C ASP A 53 3.12 1.34 10.62
N THR A 54 3.85 2.46 10.59
CA THR A 54 4.08 3.20 9.36
C THR A 54 5.11 2.49 8.48
N PHE A 55 4.75 2.19 7.24
CA PHE A 55 5.70 1.61 6.30
C PHE A 55 6.18 2.62 5.25
N SER A 56 5.53 3.77 5.14
CA SER A 56 5.92 4.80 4.21
C SER A 56 5.26 6.11 4.61
N GLU A 57 5.91 7.22 4.27
CA GLU A 57 5.33 8.53 4.42
C GLU A 57 5.31 9.19 3.05
N LEU A 58 4.14 9.67 2.64
CA LEU A 58 3.99 10.31 1.34
C LEU A 58 3.72 11.80 1.53
N GLU A 59 4.40 12.61 0.75
CA GLU A 59 4.11 14.03 0.66
C GLU A 59 3.43 14.29 -0.67
N SER A 60 2.26 14.93 -0.61
CA SER A 60 1.52 15.31 -1.80
C SER A 60 1.37 16.83 -1.83
N GLN A 61 0.72 17.33 -2.88
CA GLN A 61 0.42 18.75 -2.98
C GLN A 61 -0.45 19.24 -1.83
N LYS A 62 -1.24 18.36 -1.23
CA LYS A 62 -2.23 18.76 -0.23
C LYS A 62 -1.79 18.51 1.20
N THR A 63 -0.98 17.46 1.43
CA THR A 63 -0.74 17.01 2.79
C THR A 63 0.45 16.05 2.85
N VAL A 64 0.85 15.74 4.07
CA VAL A 64 1.81 14.67 4.36
C VAL A 64 1.05 13.59 5.13
N ILE A 65 1.18 12.35 4.71
CA ILE A 65 0.45 11.25 5.33
C ILE A 65 1.38 10.07 5.59
N GLU A 66 1.18 9.43 6.75
CA GLU A 66 1.86 8.19 7.09
C GLU A 66 0.95 7.03 6.71
N LEU A 67 1.52 6.01 6.05
CA LEU A 67 0.76 4.87 5.58
C LEU A 67 0.90 3.72 6.57
N PRO A 68 -0.22 3.27 7.18
CA PRO A 68 -0.16 2.19 8.16
C PRO A 68 -0.16 0.83 7.48
N SER A 69 0.65 -0.08 8.02
CA SER A 69 0.67 -1.44 7.53
C SER A 69 -0.62 -2.15 7.93
N PRO A 70 -1.25 -2.89 7.00
CA PRO A 70 -2.41 -3.70 7.36
C PRO A 70 -2.05 -5.10 7.84
N VAL A 71 -0.76 -5.46 7.83
CA VAL A 71 -0.33 -6.82 8.12
C VAL A 71 0.87 -6.83 9.05
N THR A 72 1.14 -8.01 9.64
CA THR A 72 2.30 -8.26 10.48
C THR A 72 3.35 -8.99 9.66
N GLY A 73 4.58 -8.52 9.67
CA GLY A 73 5.66 -9.20 8.98
C GLY A 73 6.90 -8.36 8.84
N THR A 74 7.87 -8.90 8.11
CA THR A 74 9.16 -8.26 7.92
C THR A 74 9.28 -7.73 6.50
N VAL A 75 9.70 -6.47 6.36
CA VAL A 75 9.89 -5.85 5.04
C VAL A 75 11.05 -6.55 4.34
N ARG A 76 10.79 -7.09 3.14
CA ARG A 76 11.79 -7.80 2.36
C ARG A 76 12.27 -6.99 1.15
N ALA A 77 11.45 -6.04 0.67
CA ALA A 77 11.84 -5.20 -0.45
C ALA A 77 11.12 -3.87 -0.37
N VAL A 78 11.76 -2.84 -0.90
CA VAL A 78 11.15 -1.52 -1.04
C VAL A 78 11.32 -1.10 -2.48
N ASN A 79 10.39 -0.29 -2.97
CA ASN A 79 10.40 0.14 -4.37
C ASN A 79 11.21 1.43 -4.50
N ASP A 80 12.51 1.29 -4.72
CA ASP A 80 13.38 2.46 -4.83
C ASP A 80 13.02 3.36 -6.00
N THR A 81 12.37 2.80 -7.03
CA THR A 81 12.00 3.60 -8.20
C THR A 81 11.08 4.76 -7.84
N ILE A 82 10.19 4.58 -6.85
CA ILE A 82 9.28 5.68 -6.49
C ILE A 82 9.98 6.78 -5.70
N ARG A 83 11.19 6.53 -5.19
CA ARG A 83 11.97 7.62 -4.59
C ARG A 83 12.39 8.63 -5.65
N ASP A 84 12.75 8.13 -6.83
CA ASP A 84 13.18 8.98 -7.94
C ASP A 84 11.97 9.50 -8.73
N ASP A 85 10.89 8.72 -8.77
CA ASP A 85 9.71 9.07 -9.54
C ASP A 85 8.44 8.76 -8.75
N PRO A 86 8.12 9.62 -7.76
CA PRO A 86 6.92 9.38 -6.93
C PRO A 86 5.62 9.42 -7.72
N SER A 87 5.62 10.02 -8.92
CA SER A 87 4.41 10.10 -9.73
C SER A 87 3.91 8.72 -10.16
N LEU A 88 4.75 7.69 -10.08
CA LEU A 88 4.30 6.33 -10.39
C LEU A 88 3.17 5.87 -9.49
N ILE A 89 3.11 6.39 -8.26
CA ILE A 89 2.01 6.08 -7.37
C ILE A 89 0.69 6.59 -7.94
N ASN A 90 0.73 7.73 -8.62
CA ASN A 90 -0.46 8.31 -9.24
C ASN A 90 -0.81 7.61 -10.56
N VAL A 91 0.21 7.30 -11.36
CA VAL A 91 0.01 6.84 -12.73
C VAL A 91 -0.30 5.34 -12.78
N ASP A 92 0.32 4.56 -11.89
CA ASP A 92 0.20 3.11 -11.94
C ASP A 92 0.22 2.53 -10.52
N PRO A 93 -0.78 2.87 -9.71
CA PRO A 93 -0.75 2.53 -8.27
C PRO A 93 -0.70 1.02 -8.00
N TYR A 94 -1.28 0.20 -8.87
CA TYR A 94 -1.31 -1.25 -8.66
C TYR A 94 -0.16 -1.97 -9.35
N GLY A 95 0.65 -1.26 -10.13
CA GLY A 95 1.79 -1.82 -10.83
C GLY A 95 3.08 -1.19 -10.36
N LYS A 96 3.65 -0.31 -11.18
CA LYS A 96 4.97 0.27 -10.90
C LYS A 96 4.99 1.13 -9.64
N GLY A 97 3.84 1.55 -9.15
CA GLY A 97 3.73 2.38 -7.95
C GLY A 97 3.65 1.60 -6.64
N TRP A 98 3.94 0.31 -6.65
CA TRP A 98 3.96 -0.46 -5.41
C TRP A 98 5.01 0.14 -4.45
N ILE A 99 4.82 -0.08 -3.15
CA ILE A 99 5.66 0.60 -2.16
C ILE A 99 6.62 -0.36 -1.44
N VAL A 100 6.09 -1.41 -0.80
CA VAL A 100 6.94 -2.37 -0.09
C VAL A 100 6.44 -3.78 -0.31
N GLU A 101 7.33 -4.77 -0.07
CA GLU A 101 6.97 -6.18 0.00
C GLU A 101 7.28 -6.68 1.40
N VAL A 102 6.35 -7.41 1.98
CA VAL A 102 6.43 -7.86 3.37
C VAL A 102 6.25 -9.36 3.42
N GLU A 103 7.14 -10.05 4.13
CA GLU A 103 6.96 -11.48 4.41
C GLU A 103 6.04 -11.58 5.61
N ILE A 104 4.81 -12.08 5.39
CA ILE A 104 3.76 -12.04 6.41
C ILE A 104 3.88 -13.19 7.38
N GLU A 105 3.44 -12.95 8.62
CA GLU A 105 3.44 -13.97 9.67
C GLU A 105 2.03 -14.42 10.04
N GLU A 106 1.01 -13.59 9.75
CA GLU A 106 -0.37 -13.86 10.15
C GLU A 106 -1.27 -13.79 8.92
N PRO A 107 -1.35 -14.89 8.15
CA PRO A 107 -2.14 -14.86 6.90
C PRO A 107 -3.61 -14.50 7.10
N GLU A 108 -4.16 -14.78 8.27
CA GLU A 108 -5.57 -14.45 8.54
C GLU A 108 -5.81 -12.95 8.56
N GLU A 109 -4.78 -12.12 8.72
CA GLU A 109 -4.95 -10.68 8.63
C GLU A 109 -5.41 -10.25 7.25
N ILE A 110 -4.96 -10.97 6.21
CA ILE A 110 -5.37 -10.66 4.83
C ILE A 110 -6.83 -11.01 4.63
N GLU A 111 -7.30 -12.08 5.27
CA GLU A 111 -8.69 -12.51 5.11
C GLU A 111 -9.67 -11.50 5.71
N ARG A 112 -9.21 -10.67 6.65
CA ARG A 112 -10.04 -9.65 7.26
C ARG A 112 -10.13 -8.38 6.43
N LEU A 113 -9.29 -8.25 5.40
CA LEU A 113 -9.30 -7.08 4.53
C LEU A 113 -10.46 -7.17 3.55
N MET A 114 -10.84 -6.02 3.01
CA MET A 114 -11.92 -5.96 2.04
C MET A 114 -11.50 -6.54 0.70
N THR A 115 -12.42 -7.22 0.03
CA THR A 115 -12.23 -7.57 -1.37
C THR A 115 -12.36 -6.29 -2.19
N GLY A 116 -12.00 -6.36 -3.48
CA GLY A 116 -12.17 -5.21 -4.36
C GLY A 116 -13.62 -4.75 -4.42
N GLU A 117 -14.56 -5.69 -4.45
CA GLU A 117 -15.99 -5.37 -4.51
C GLU A 117 -16.44 -4.67 -3.22
N ASP A 118 -16.02 -5.20 -2.06
CA ASP A 118 -16.36 -4.59 -0.78
C ASP A 118 -15.75 -3.20 -0.67
N TYR A 119 -14.54 -3.04 -1.19
CA TYR A 119 -13.85 -1.77 -1.12
C TYR A 119 -14.56 -0.72 -1.99
N GLU A 120 -15.01 -1.11 -3.18
CA GLU A 120 -15.77 -0.18 -4.03
C GLU A 120 -16.98 0.36 -3.31
N THR A 121 -17.72 -0.52 -2.62
CA THR A 121 -18.88 -0.09 -1.84
C THR A 121 -18.47 0.84 -0.71
N PHE A 122 -17.36 0.52 -0.05
CA PHE A 122 -16.86 1.30 1.08
C PHE A 122 -16.54 2.74 0.67
N VAL A 123 -15.86 2.93 -0.47
CA VAL A 123 -15.44 4.28 -0.87
C VAL A 123 -16.59 5.10 -1.46
N GLU A 124 -17.70 4.46 -1.84
CA GLU A 124 -18.87 5.17 -2.35
C GLU A 124 -19.78 5.70 -1.25
N GLU A 125 -19.55 5.30 -0.01
CA GLU A 125 -20.38 5.75 1.11
C GLU A 125 -20.02 7.16 1.63
#